data_e1a43bd5c0235ad034e5f4b46d7bf28d
#
_entry.id   e1a43bd5c0235ad034e5f4b46d7bf28d
#
_cell.length_a   1.000
_cell.length_b   1.000
_cell.length_c   1.000
_cell.angle_alpha   90.00
_cell.angle_beta   90.00
_cell.angle_gamma   90.00
#
_symmetry.space_group_name_H-M   'P 1'
#
loop_
_entity.id
_entity.type
_entity.pdbx_description
1 polymer ?
#
loop_
_entity_poly.entity_id
_entity_poly.type
_entity_poly.pdbx_seq_one_letter_code
_entity_poly.pdbx_strand_id
1 'polypeptide(L)'
;MPTTVWLVSHAANAALRAGTFPRAPVAGDDADEALDARSIEALAAWRERWSARLLRGERDGEAPRALTSPAAIARASAHATGFAAAASCNALADTVFGAWQGKRLADLAREAPEALEAWTRDPSFRPPGGGESFDDVRARVGAWLDAMPEAGPDLIAFTHSSVMRAAILHALGAPSASFRAIEIAPLRVAALRRAQHGWVWLAARD
;
A
#
# COMPACT_ATOMS: atom_id res chain seq x y z
N MET A 1 11.32 17.71 14.50
CA MET A 1 10.23 16.87 15.06
C MET A 1 10.31 15.49 14.44
N PRO A 2 9.88 14.39 15.13
CA PRO A 2 9.95 13.05 14.54
C PRO A 2 9.07 12.96 13.28
N THR A 3 9.58 12.29 12.24
CA THR A 3 8.88 12.08 10.97
C THR A 3 7.66 11.17 11.16
N THR A 4 6.50 11.56 10.61
CA THR A 4 5.31 10.71 10.54
C THR A 4 5.07 10.29 9.09
N VAL A 5 4.79 9.01 8.86
CA VAL A 5 4.41 8.44 7.56
C VAL A 5 2.96 8.00 7.63
N TRP A 6 2.13 8.60 6.80
CA TRP A 6 0.74 8.23 6.61
C TRP A 6 0.66 7.32 5.38
N LEU A 7 0.40 6.03 5.59
CA LEU A 7 0.20 5.07 4.52
C LEU A 7 -1.28 4.99 4.18
N VAL A 8 -1.61 5.09 2.90
CA VAL A 8 -2.99 5.04 2.39
C VAL A 8 -3.10 3.93 1.36
N SER A 9 -3.97 2.94 1.59
CA SER A 9 -4.26 1.95 0.55
C SER A 9 -5.08 2.59 -0.58
N HIS A 10 -4.75 2.26 -1.82
CA HIS A 10 -5.47 2.76 -2.99
C HIS A 10 -6.97 2.39 -2.98
N ALA A 11 -7.78 3.08 -3.76
CA ALA A 11 -9.19 2.76 -3.93
C ALA A 11 -9.38 1.38 -4.59
N ALA A 12 -10.49 0.71 -4.30
CA ALA A 12 -10.84 -0.53 -4.99
C ALA A 12 -11.28 -0.22 -6.42
N ASN A 13 -10.69 -0.92 -7.40
CA ASN A 13 -11.17 -0.93 -8.78
C ASN A 13 -11.99 -2.19 -9.09
N ALA A 14 -12.46 -2.33 -10.32
CA ALA A 14 -13.24 -3.48 -10.77
C ALA A 14 -12.43 -4.78 -10.67
N ALA A 15 -11.13 -4.78 -11.02
CA ALA A 15 -10.25 -5.94 -10.97
C ALA A 15 -10.08 -6.46 -9.54
N LEU A 16 -9.81 -5.56 -8.58
CA LEU A 16 -9.71 -5.93 -7.16
C LEU A 16 -11.01 -6.54 -6.63
N ARG A 17 -12.16 -5.93 -6.97
CA ARG A 17 -13.47 -6.47 -6.56
C ARG A 17 -13.80 -7.82 -7.18
N ALA A 18 -13.29 -8.08 -8.38
CA ALA A 18 -13.42 -9.38 -9.05
C ALA A 18 -12.43 -10.43 -8.53
N GLY A 19 -11.56 -10.08 -7.57
CA GLY A 19 -10.51 -10.96 -7.06
C GLY A 19 -9.46 -11.29 -8.12
N THR A 20 -9.12 -10.32 -8.98
CA THR A 20 -8.09 -10.48 -10.00
C THR A 20 -6.76 -9.94 -9.48
N PHE A 21 -5.69 -10.71 -9.62
CA PHE A 21 -4.34 -10.26 -9.29
C PHE A 21 -3.91 -9.12 -10.23
N PRO A 22 -3.32 -8.04 -9.70
CA PRO A 22 -2.89 -6.91 -10.52
C PRO A 22 -1.84 -7.35 -11.56
N ARG A 23 -1.85 -6.68 -12.70
CA ARG A 23 -0.82 -6.85 -13.74
C ARG A 23 0.37 -5.96 -13.44
N ALA A 24 1.54 -6.31 -13.96
CA ALA A 24 2.66 -5.38 -13.97
C ALA A 24 2.26 -4.14 -14.79
N PRO A 25 2.65 -2.93 -14.34
CA PRO A 25 2.38 -1.71 -15.12
C PRO A 25 2.98 -1.85 -16.53
N VAL A 26 2.14 -1.78 -17.55
CA VAL A 26 2.57 -1.68 -18.94
C VAL A 26 2.35 -0.24 -19.38
N ALA A 27 3.37 0.40 -19.94
CA ALA A 27 3.27 1.77 -20.39
C ALA A 27 2.12 1.91 -21.41
N GLY A 28 1.10 2.69 -21.07
CA GLY A 28 -0.05 2.98 -21.92
C GLY A 28 -1.26 2.03 -21.76
N ASP A 29 -1.20 1.02 -20.91
CA ASP A 29 -2.32 0.11 -20.62
C ASP A 29 -2.74 0.22 -19.13
N ASP A 30 -3.43 1.31 -18.82
CA ASP A 30 -3.96 1.57 -17.47
C ASP A 30 -5.44 1.13 -17.32
N ALA A 31 -6.02 0.43 -18.29
CA ALA A 31 -7.47 0.16 -18.35
C ALA A 31 -7.95 -0.70 -17.16
N ASP A 32 -7.19 -1.71 -16.77
CA ASP A 32 -7.52 -2.59 -15.62
C ASP A 32 -7.32 -1.88 -14.27
N GLU A 33 -6.58 -0.77 -14.24
CA GLU A 33 -6.27 0.03 -13.05
C GLU A 33 -7.09 1.32 -12.96
N ALA A 34 -8.03 1.55 -13.87
CA ALA A 34 -8.86 2.74 -13.88
C ALA A 34 -9.78 2.83 -12.66
N LEU A 35 -10.02 4.06 -12.20
CA LEU A 35 -11.04 4.35 -11.20
C LEU A 35 -12.41 4.30 -11.87
N ASP A 36 -13.32 3.50 -11.33
CA ASP A 36 -14.74 3.51 -11.70
C ASP A 36 -15.55 4.51 -10.85
N ALA A 37 -16.81 4.72 -11.20
CA ALA A 37 -17.69 5.68 -10.52
C ALA A 37 -17.76 5.43 -9.00
N ARG A 38 -17.83 4.17 -8.56
CA ARG A 38 -17.87 3.80 -7.14
C ARG A 38 -16.57 4.16 -6.42
N SER A 39 -15.43 3.99 -7.10
CA SER A 39 -14.11 4.34 -6.56
C SER A 39 -13.96 5.86 -6.44
N ILE A 40 -14.46 6.61 -7.43
CA ILE A 40 -14.44 8.08 -7.43
C ILE A 40 -15.29 8.63 -6.27
N GLU A 41 -16.49 8.09 -6.06
CA GLU A 41 -17.35 8.46 -4.94
C GLU A 41 -16.68 8.18 -3.58
N ALA A 42 -16.09 7.00 -3.42
CA ALA A 42 -15.38 6.64 -2.19
C ALA A 42 -14.16 7.53 -1.93
N LEU A 43 -13.42 7.94 -2.98
CA LEU A 43 -12.30 8.88 -2.88
C LEU A 43 -12.76 10.29 -2.51
N ALA A 44 -13.90 10.75 -3.03
CA ALA A 44 -14.48 12.04 -2.65
C ALA A 44 -14.84 12.06 -1.15
N ALA A 45 -15.53 11.03 -0.65
CA ALA A 45 -15.84 10.88 0.76
C ALA A 45 -14.58 10.79 1.64
N TRP A 46 -13.56 10.05 1.19
CA TRP A 46 -12.27 9.99 1.86
C TRP A 46 -11.61 11.36 1.95
N ARG A 47 -11.60 12.12 0.85
CA ARG A 47 -11.03 13.47 0.80
C ARG A 47 -11.73 14.40 1.79
N GLU A 48 -13.05 14.39 1.86
CA GLU A 48 -13.81 15.21 2.83
C GLU A 48 -13.40 14.89 4.27
N ARG A 49 -13.26 13.60 4.60
CA ARG A 49 -12.90 13.16 5.94
C ARG A 49 -11.46 13.52 6.32
N TRP A 50 -10.50 13.36 5.39
CA TRP A 50 -9.08 13.40 5.69
C TRP A 50 -8.38 14.69 5.25
N SER A 51 -8.98 15.50 4.35
CA SER A 51 -8.30 16.68 3.79
C SER A 51 -7.90 17.71 4.84
N ALA A 52 -8.75 17.97 5.81
CA ALA A 52 -8.45 18.93 6.87
C ALA A 52 -7.26 18.50 7.73
N ARG A 53 -7.05 17.18 7.86
CA ARG A 53 -6.02 16.60 8.71
C ARG A 53 -4.70 16.39 7.95
N LEU A 54 -4.79 15.85 6.73
CA LEU A 54 -3.62 15.44 5.95
C LEU A 54 -3.11 16.54 4.99
N LEU A 55 -4.00 17.40 4.46
CA LEU A 55 -3.60 18.48 3.56
C LEU A 55 -3.06 19.72 4.31
N ARG A 56 -3.47 19.94 5.56
CA ARG A 56 -3.00 21.09 6.34
C ARG A 56 -1.75 20.80 7.17
N GLY A 57 -1.29 19.53 7.19
CA GLY A 57 -0.27 19.07 8.12
C GLY A 57 -0.75 19.15 9.58
N GLU A 58 -0.50 18.14 10.38
CA GLU A 58 -0.77 18.23 11.84
C GLU A 58 0.20 19.20 12.53
N ARG A 59 1.21 19.73 11.81
CA ARG A 59 2.32 20.50 12.34
C ARG A 59 2.61 21.71 11.49
N ASP A 60 2.67 22.84 12.11
CA ASP A 60 3.16 24.13 11.58
C ASP A 60 2.52 24.59 10.26
N GLY A 61 1.40 23.99 9.83
CA GLY A 61 0.70 24.36 8.59
C GLY A 61 1.40 23.92 7.31
N GLU A 62 2.48 23.13 7.41
CA GLU A 62 3.18 22.60 6.23
C GLU A 62 2.53 21.29 5.77
N ALA A 63 2.13 21.24 4.48
CA ALA A 63 1.54 20.05 3.88
C ALA A 63 2.57 18.89 3.84
N PRO A 64 2.14 17.63 4.10
CA PRO A 64 3.04 16.51 4.04
C PRO A 64 3.57 16.29 2.62
N ARG A 65 4.82 15.84 2.50
CA ARG A 65 5.38 15.43 1.22
C ARG A 65 4.65 14.17 0.73
N ALA A 66 4.10 14.22 -0.47
CA ALA A 66 3.32 13.12 -1.04
C ALA A 66 4.18 12.16 -1.87
N LEU A 67 4.02 10.86 -1.61
CA LEU A 67 4.60 9.75 -2.37
C LEU A 67 3.51 8.82 -2.87
N THR A 68 3.80 8.08 -3.93
CA THR A 68 2.88 7.06 -4.47
C THR A 68 3.63 5.84 -4.98
N SER A 69 2.98 4.68 -4.91
CA SER A 69 3.38 3.51 -5.69
C SER A 69 3.41 3.87 -7.19
N PRO A 70 4.28 3.23 -8.00
CA PRO A 70 4.28 3.39 -9.45
C PRO A 70 3.03 2.84 -10.14
N ALA A 71 2.17 2.06 -9.46
CA ALA A 71 0.94 1.52 -10.00
C ALA A 71 -0.08 2.63 -10.34
N ALA A 72 -0.75 2.54 -11.50
CA ALA A 72 -1.67 3.58 -11.98
C ALA A 72 -2.83 3.81 -11.00
N ILE A 73 -3.38 2.76 -10.38
CA ILE A 73 -4.47 2.88 -9.40
C ILE A 73 -4.05 3.68 -8.16
N ALA A 74 -2.80 3.54 -7.70
CA ALA A 74 -2.30 4.29 -6.55
C ALA A 74 -2.09 5.76 -6.91
N ARG A 75 -1.51 6.04 -8.11
CA ARG A 75 -1.37 7.41 -8.65
C ARG A 75 -2.71 8.09 -8.83
N ALA A 76 -3.69 7.39 -9.44
CA ALA A 76 -5.04 7.90 -9.64
C ALA A 76 -5.75 8.19 -8.30
N SER A 77 -5.56 7.33 -7.29
CA SER A 77 -6.09 7.55 -5.93
C SER A 77 -5.46 8.78 -5.27
N ALA A 78 -4.15 8.96 -5.39
CA ALA A 78 -3.45 10.14 -4.89
C ALA A 78 -3.95 11.41 -5.57
N HIS A 79 -4.06 11.40 -6.90
CA HIS A 79 -4.54 12.53 -7.69
C HIS A 79 -5.97 12.94 -7.29
N ALA A 80 -6.90 11.97 -7.24
CA ALA A 80 -8.31 12.22 -6.91
C ALA A 80 -8.51 12.76 -5.48
N THR A 81 -7.57 12.50 -4.57
CA THR A 81 -7.61 12.99 -3.19
C THR A 81 -6.86 14.31 -2.97
N GLY A 82 -6.32 14.91 -4.02
CA GLY A 82 -5.66 16.22 -3.98
C GLY A 82 -4.14 16.19 -3.93
N PHE A 83 -3.51 14.99 -4.05
CA PHE A 83 -2.06 14.80 -4.06
C PHE A 83 -1.53 14.54 -5.49
N ALA A 84 -1.92 15.39 -6.44
CA ALA A 84 -1.57 15.22 -7.86
C ALA A 84 -0.05 15.25 -8.13
N ALA A 85 0.72 15.93 -7.28
CA ALA A 85 2.19 16.04 -7.39
C ALA A 85 2.93 14.96 -6.59
N ALA A 86 2.26 13.87 -6.18
CA ALA A 86 2.90 12.78 -5.44
C ALA A 86 4.03 12.13 -6.26
N ALA A 87 5.23 12.09 -5.69
CA ALA A 87 6.39 11.50 -6.34
C ALA A 87 6.32 9.96 -6.31
N SER A 88 6.67 9.31 -7.43
CA SER A 88 6.72 7.84 -7.50
C SER A 88 7.86 7.27 -6.65
N CYS A 89 7.57 6.18 -5.92
CA CYS A 89 8.52 5.51 -5.05
C CYS A 89 8.41 3.98 -5.23
N ASN A 90 9.46 3.34 -5.74
CA ASN A 90 9.46 1.90 -6.01
C ASN A 90 9.33 1.04 -4.74
N ALA A 91 9.78 1.53 -3.58
CA ALA A 91 9.58 0.83 -2.31
C ALA A 91 8.10 0.68 -1.92
N LEU A 92 7.21 1.49 -2.50
CA LEU A 92 5.77 1.46 -2.31
C LEU A 92 5.03 0.64 -3.38
N ALA A 93 5.74 0.01 -4.34
CA ALA A 93 5.13 -0.83 -5.38
C ALA A 93 4.36 -2.01 -4.77
N ASP A 94 3.35 -2.49 -5.48
CA ASP A 94 2.67 -3.73 -5.07
C ASP A 94 3.60 -4.94 -5.15
N THR A 95 3.16 -6.04 -4.58
CA THR A 95 3.80 -7.35 -4.72
C THR A 95 3.83 -7.75 -6.19
N VAL A 96 4.97 -8.23 -6.66
CA VAL A 96 5.08 -8.83 -8.00
C VAL A 96 4.49 -10.23 -7.95
N PHE A 97 3.40 -10.47 -8.68
CA PHE A 97 2.68 -11.76 -8.65
C PHE A 97 3.15 -12.76 -9.70
N GLY A 98 4.19 -12.46 -10.49
CA GLY A 98 4.75 -13.35 -11.48
C GLY A 98 3.69 -13.90 -12.46
N ALA A 99 3.62 -15.21 -12.64
CA ALA A 99 2.67 -15.88 -13.54
C ALA A 99 1.20 -15.80 -13.07
N TRP A 100 0.93 -15.26 -11.88
CA TRP A 100 -0.45 -15.06 -11.39
C TRP A 100 -1.03 -13.70 -11.78
N GLN A 101 -0.23 -12.81 -12.35
CA GLN A 101 -0.69 -11.51 -12.84
C GLN A 101 -1.86 -11.65 -13.82
N GLY A 102 -2.94 -10.90 -13.59
CA GLY A 102 -4.16 -10.93 -14.39
C GLY A 102 -5.04 -12.16 -14.22
N LYS A 103 -4.62 -13.17 -13.43
CA LYS A 103 -5.45 -14.33 -13.10
C LYS A 103 -6.45 -13.99 -11.99
N ARG A 104 -7.59 -14.67 -12.03
CA ARG A 104 -8.57 -14.60 -10.94
C ARG A 104 -8.17 -15.54 -9.81
N LEU A 105 -8.39 -15.11 -8.58
CA LEU A 105 -8.19 -15.93 -7.39
C LEU A 105 -8.98 -17.26 -7.48
N ALA A 106 -10.23 -17.20 -7.99
CA ALA A 106 -11.07 -18.38 -8.16
C ALA A 106 -10.53 -19.39 -9.20
N ASP A 107 -9.82 -18.91 -10.22
CA ASP A 107 -9.17 -19.76 -11.21
C ASP A 107 -7.94 -20.45 -10.62
N LEU A 108 -7.11 -19.71 -9.90
CA LEU A 108 -5.97 -20.27 -9.18
C LEU A 108 -6.38 -21.29 -8.10
N ALA A 109 -7.50 -21.07 -7.42
CA ALA A 109 -8.03 -22.03 -6.45
C ALA A 109 -8.38 -23.39 -7.08
N ARG A 110 -8.67 -23.43 -8.39
CA ARG A 110 -8.94 -24.67 -9.15
C ARG A 110 -7.67 -25.23 -9.81
N GLU A 111 -6.82 -24.33 -10.36
CA GLU A 111 -5.65 -24.72 -11.15
C GLU A 111 -4.44 -25.09 -10.27
N ALA A 112 -4.25 -24.40 -9.14
CA ALA A 112 -3.09 -24.53 -8.26
C ALA A 112 -3.45 -24.34 -6.78
N PRO A 113 -4.37 -25.16 -6.22
CA PRO A 113 -4.88 -24.98 -4.86
C PRO A 113 -3.78 -25.02 -3.78
N GLU A 114 -2.82 -25.94 -3.92
CA GLU A 114 -1.71 -26.07 -2.97
C GLU A 114 -0.80 -24.84 -2.98
N ALA A 115 -0.49 -24.30 -4.17
CA ALA A 115 0.31 -23.09 -4.29
C ALA A 115 -0.42 -21.85 -3.72
N LEU A 116 -1.74 -21.77 -3.94
CA LEU A 116 -2.55 -20.71 -3.38
C LEU A 116 -2.64 -20.82 -1.85
N GLU A 117 -2.78 -22.04 -1.31
CA GLU A 117 -2.75 -22.29 0.13
C GLU A 117 -1.39 -21.89 0.73
N ALA A 118 -0.29 -22.28 0.12
CA ALA A 118 1.05 -21.89 0.54
C ALA A 118 1.20 -20.37 0.54
N TRP A 119 0.77 -19.68 -0.51
CA TRP A 119 0.80 -18.21 -0.56
C TRP A 119 -0.02 -17.54 0.55
N THR A 120 -1.09 -18.17 1.02
CA THR A 120 -1.89 -17.62 2.12
C THR A 120 -1.27 -17.83 3.51
N ARG A 121 -0.37 -18.79 3.68
CA ARG A 121 0.17 -19.21 4.99
C ARG A 121 1.66 -18.93 5.17
N ASP A 122 2.42 -19.07 4.09
CA ASP A 122 3.88 -18.95 4.11
C ASP A 122 4.32 -17.60 3.57
N PRO A 123 4.88 -16.70 4.42
CA PRO A 123 5.36 -15.39 3.99
C PRO A 123 6.57 -15.47 3.05
N SER A 124 7.27 -16.61 2.99
CA SER A 124 8.41 -16.83 2.09
C SER A 124 8.00 -17.37 0.71
N PHE A 125 6.73 -17.80 0.54
CA PHE A 125 6.24 -18.33 -0.72
C PHE A 125 6.29 -17.26 -1.83
N ARG A 126 6.85 -17.64 -2.98
CA ARG A 126 6.92 -16.79 -4.18
C ARG A 126 6.00 -17.35 -5.27
N PRO A 127 5.06 -16.55 -5.79
CA PRO A 127 4.32 -16.94 -6.97
C PRO A 127 5.28 -17.30 -8.12
N PRO A 128 5.02 -18.38 -8.90
CA PRO A 128 5.90 -18.80 -9.97
C PRO A 128 6.08 -17.69 -11.03
N GLY A 129 7.17 -17.77 -11.81
CA GLY A 129 7.46 -16.78 -12.84
C GLY A 129 8.03 -15.46 -12.32
N GLY A 130 8.82 -15.51 -11.24
CA GLY A 130 9.53 -14.35 -10.70
C GLY A 130 8.69 -13.49 -9.76
N GLY A 131 7.71 -14.07 -9.08
CA GLY A 131 6.92 -13.36 -8.07
C GLY A 131 7.72 -13.02 -6.81
N GLU A 132 7.30 -11.97 -6.09
CA GLU A 132 7.81 -11.61 -4.77
C GLU A 132 7.09 -12.40 -3.67
N SER A 133 7.83 -12.81 -2.66
CA SER A 133 7.26 -13.25 -1.38
C SER A 133 6.85 -12.05 -0.52
N PHE A 134 6.05 -12.29 0.52
CA PHE A 134 5.78 -11.24 1.50
C PHE A 134 7.05 -10.79 2.23
N ASP A 135 8.00 -11.69 2.45
CA ASP A 135 9.30 -11.35 3.05
C ASP A 135 10.12 -10.40 2.18
N ASP A 136 10.06 -10.52 0.84
CA ASP A 136 10.72 -9.57 -0.07
C ASP A 136 10.10 -8.18 0.03
N VAL A 137 8.76 -8.12 0.02
CA VAL A 137 8.03 -6.87 0.21
C VAL A 137 8.41 -6.24 1.54
N ARG A 138 8.47 -7.04 2.61
CA ARG A 138 8.85 -6.56 3.94
C ARG A 138 10.28 -6.04 3.99
N ALA A 139 11.22 -6.72 3.33
CA ALA A 139 12.62 -6.29 3.30
C ALA A 139 12.77 -4.92 2.62
N ARG A 140 12.15 -4.71 1.42
CA ARG A 140 12.25 -3.43 0.72
C ARG A 140 11.52 -2.29 1.43
N VAL A 141 10.36 -2.57 2.04
CA VAL A 141 9.58 -1.57 2.79
C VAL A 141 10.29 -1.21 4.08
N GLY A 142 10.85 -2.19 4.79
CA GLY A 142 11.65 -1.97 6.00
C GLY A 142 12.88 -1.11 5.72
N ALA A 143 13.64 -1.44 4.68
CA ALA A 143 14.81 -0.66 4.27
C ALA A 143 14.43 0.80 3.91
N TRP A 144 13.28 1.00 3.23
CA TRP A 144 12.78 2.33 2.92
C TRP A 144 12.39 3.13 4.18
N LEU A 145 11.73 2.49 5.15
CA LEU A 145 11.40 3.12 6.43
C LEU A 145 12.66 3.47 7.22
N ASP A 146 13.62 2.54 7.30
CA ASP A 146 14.84 2.73 8.09
C ASP A 146 15.79 3.79 7.50
N ALA A 147 15.70 4.03 6.18
CA ALA A 147 16.42 5.12 5.53
C ALA A 147 15.83 6.52 5.81
N MET A 148 14.68 6.62 6.45
CA MET A 148 14.09 7.92 6.79
C MET A 148 14.81 8.56 7.98
N PRO A 149 14.98 9.89 7.94
CA PRO A 149 15.56 10.62 9.06
C PRO A 149 14.64 10.56 10.30
N GLU A 150 15.23 10.60 11.48
CA GLU A 150 14.48 10.68 12.75
C GLU A 150 13.60 11.92 12.84
N ALA A 151 14.07 13.03 12.28
CA ALA A 151 13.35 14.28 12.19
C ALA A 151 13.28 14.75 10.74
N GLY A 152 12.09 15.10 10.29
CA GLY A 152 11.85 15.54 8.92
C GLY A 152 10.37 15.88 8.69
N PRO A 153 10.03 16.26 7.45
CA PRO A 153 8.64 16.53 7.09
C PRO A 153 7.78 15.27 7.22
N ASP A 154 6.52 15.45 7.53
CA ASP A 154 5.55 14.36 7.46
C ASP A 154 5.38 13.90 6.01
N LEU A 155 5.11 12.61 5.83
CA LEU A 155 4.94 11.97 4.53
C LEU A 155 3.53 11.39 4.43
N ILE A 156 2.91 11.51 3.25
CA ILE A 156 1.74 10.72 2.88
C ILE A 156 2.10 9.83 1.70
N ALA A 157 1.79 8.52 1.78
CA ALA A 157 2.19 7.54 0.79
C ALA A 157 1.01 6.68 0.35
N PHE A 158 0.59 6.81 -0.91
CA PHE A 158 -0.46 5.99 -1.50
C PHE A 158 0.13 4.68 -2.03
N THR A 159 -0.39 3.56 -1.53
CA THR A 159 0.21 2.25 -1.77
C THR A 159 -0.82 1.11 -1.70
N HIS A 160 -0.39 -0.10 -1.40
CA HIS A 160 -1.13 -1.35 -1.44
C HIS A 160 -1.24 -1.99 -0.05
N SER A 161 -2.22 -2.87 0.12
CA SER A 161 -2.44 -3.55 1.40
C SER A 161 -1.24 -4.40 1.85
N SER A 162 -0.53 -5.04 0.91
CA SER A 162 0.68 -5.82 1.15
C SER A 162 1.80 -4.96 1.76
N VAL A 163 2.04 -3.79 1.18
CA VAL A 163 3.05 -2.81 1.64
C VAL A 163 2.69 -2.27 3.02
N MET A 164 1.42 -1.94 3.25
CA MET A 164 0.98 -1.44 4.56
C MET A 164 1.13 -2.49 5.67
N ARG A 165 0.80 -3.77 5.38
CA ARG A 165 1.06 -4.88 6.32
C ARG A 165 2.55 -5.01 6.62
N ALA A 166 3.38 -4.97 5.59
CA ALA A 166 4.84 -5.04 5.73
C ALA A 166 5.38 -3.90 6.61
N ALA A 167 4.92 -2.67 6.39
CA ALA A 167 5.30 -1.51 7.16
C ALA A 167 4.89 -1.61 8.65
N ILE A 168 3.65 -2.05 8.90
CA ILE A 168 3.15 -2.25 10.27
C ILE A 168 3.94 -3.34 10.99
N LEU A 169 4.17 -4.51 10.35
CA LEU A 169 4.94 -5.59 10.96
C LEU A 169 6.40 -5.19 11.19
N HIS A 170 6.98 -4.39 10.30
CA HIS A 170 8.32 -3.84 10.50
C HIS A 170 8.36 -2.92 11.73
N ALA A 171 7.42 -1.98 11.82
CA ALA A 171 7.33 -1.05 12.95
C ALA A 171 7.12 -1.74 14.30
N LEU A 172 6.37 -2.84 14.32
CA LEU A 172 6.09 -3.62 15.53
C LEU A 172 7.20 -4.63 15.88
N GLY A 173 8.19 -4.86 14.99
CA GLY A 173 9.14 -5.97 15.14
C GLY A 173 8.45 -7.34 15.14
N ALA A 174 7.22 -7.44 14.59
CA ALA A 174 6.45 -8.67 14.62
C ALA A 174 6.91 -9.66 13.54
N PRO A 175 6.74 -10.98 13.72
CA PRO A 175 7.14 -11.96 12.71
C PRO A 175 6.30 -11.84 11.43
N SER A 176 6.91 -12.12 10.26
CA SER A 176 6.21 -12.06 8.96
C SER A 176 5.01 -12.99 8.90
N ALA A 177 5.01 -14.12 9.62
CA ALA A 177 3.88 -15.03 9.71
C ALA A 177 2.58 -14.37 10.18
N SER A 178 2.66 -13.22 10.86
CA SER A 178 1.49 -12.44 11.29
C SER A 178 0.83 -11.61 10.19
N PHE A 179 1.32 -11.65 8.94
CA PHE A 179 0.86 -10.77 7.86
C PHE A 179 -0.64 -10.87 7.55
N ARG A 180 -1.25 -12.03 7.77
CA ARG A 180 -2.69 -12.24 7.57
C ARG A 180 -3.56 -11.81 8.76
N ALA A 181 -2.95 -11.56 9.90
CA ALA A 181 -3.67 -11.03 11.07
C ALA A 181 -3.97 -9.51 10.94
N ILE A 182 -3.40 -8.86 9.92
CA ILE A 182 -3.63 -7.44 9.67
C ILE A 182 -4.54 -7.30 8.44
N GLU A 183 -5.76 -6.82 8.66
CA GLU A 183 -6.70 -6.52 7.56
C GLU A 183 -6.57 -5.06 7.13
N ILE A 184 -6.30 -4.85 5.84
CA ILE A 184 -6.23 -3.53 5.22
C ILE A 184 -7.25 -3.47 4.08
N ALA A 185 -8.35 -2.79 4.32
CA ALA A 185 -9.35 -2.50 3.28
C ALA A 185 -8.89 -1.32 2.40
N PRO A 186 -9.47 -1.15 1.20
CA PRO A 186 -9.24 0.03 0.36
C PRO A 186 -9.50 1.33 1.12
N LEU A 187 -8.69 2.37 0.82
CA LEU A 187 -8.75 3.70 1.42
C LEU A 187 -8.54 3.74 2.95
N ARG A 188 -7.98 2.68 3.52
CA ARG A 188 -7.55 2.71 4.93
C ARG A 188 -6.25 3.49 5.08
N VAL A 189 -6.15 4.15 6.22
CA VAL A 189 -4.98 4.94 6.61
C VAL A 189 -4.31 4.26 7.80
N ALA A 190 -3.00 4.09 7.74
CA ALA A 190 -2.17 3.71 8.86
C ALA A 190 -1.07 4.76 9.05
N ALA A 191 -0.79 5.15 10.27
CA ALA A 191 0.25 6.13 10.58
C ALA A 191 1.38 5.47 11.36
N LEU A 192 2.60 5.70 10.91
CA LEU A 192 3.83 5.28 11.58
C LEU A 192 4.64 6.54 11.93
N ARG A 193 5.10 6.64 13.16
CA ARG A 193 5.94 7.75 13.61
C ARG A 193 7.34 7.25 13.95
N ARG A 194 8.34 7.90 13.42
CA ARG A 194 9.74 7.65 13.78
C ARG A 194 9.95 8.01 15.26
N ALA A 195 10.59 7.13 15.99
CA ALA A 195 10.97 7.33 17.39
C ALA A 195 12.45 6.99 17.56
N GLN A 196 13.03 7.34 18.70
CA GLN A 196 14.46 7.16 18.97
C GLN A 196 14.95 5.71 18.78
N HIS A 197 14.09 4.71 19.02
CA HIS A 197 14.44 3.29 18.94
C HIS A 197 13.66 2.52 17.88
N GLY A 198 13.22 3.19 16.78
CA GLY A 198 12.48 2.52 15.72
C GLY A 198 11.21 3.27 15.30
N TRP A 199 10.18 2.52 14.95
CA TRP A 199 8.90 3.04 14.50
C TRP A 199 7.80 2.73 15.50
N VAL A 200 6.83 3.63 15.63
CA VAL A 200 5.63 3.44 16.46
C VAL A 200 4.42 3.47 15.53
N TRP A 201 3.61 2.43 15.56
CA TRP A 201 2.32 2.43 14.89
C TRP A 201 1.31 3.24 15.71
N LEU A 202 0.74 4.26 15.10
CA LEU A 202 -0.28 5.11 15.72
C LEU A 202 -1.67 4.54 15.38
N ALA A 203 -2.48 4.32 16.41
CA ALA A 203 -3.91 4.04 16.19
C ALA A 203 -4.55 5.25 15.47
N ALA A 204 -5.29 4.98 14.40
CA ALA A 204 -6.05 6.03 13.74
C ALA A 204 -7.03 6.65 14.75
N ARG A 205 -6.95 7.97 14.91
CA ARG A 205 -8.02 8.70 15.59
C ARG A 205 -9.06 9.02 14.53
N ASP A 206 -10.26 8.51 14.71
CA ASP A 206 -11.42 8.81 13.86
C ASP A 206 -11.78 10.30 13.87
#